data_5eb5c4159281cfe15d0e8e5b397d8003
#
_entry.id   5eb5c4159281cfe15d0e8e5b397d8003
#
_cell.length_a   1.000
_cell.length_b   1.000
_cell.length_c   1.000
_cell.angle_alpha   90.00
_cell.angle_beta   90.00
_cell.angle_gamma   90.00
#
_symmetry.space_group_name_H-M   'P 1'
#
loop_
_entity.id
_entity.type
_entity.pdbx_description
1 polymer ?
#
loop_
_entity_poly.entity_id
_entity_poly.type
_entity_poly.pdbx_seq_one_letter_code
_entity_poly.pdbx_strand_id
1 'polypeptide(L)'
;GDVSFYVKGQFNEKEIATGINGLGYEVAEHKPESLKRKPFLTTHLQRFWFCFPFTAVLMLHMIPGIHIHWLMNHWVQLALTIPVYLVGMGFFGKSAWKSIRNGMPNMNVLIAIGSTAAFVYSLYGSLTGQAAQYMFYETAATIITLVFLGNFLEDASIASTQRELNKLVKSQKVMANMIAFDDEHKEHV
;
A
#
# COMPACT_ATOMS: atom_id res chain seq x y z
N GLY A 1 8.27 0.67 19.65
CA GLY A 1 8.92 1.93 19.95
C GLY A 1 10.41 1.79 19.79
N ASP A 2 11.06 2.78 19.21
CA ASP A 2 12.51 2.78 19.03
C ASP A 2 13.17 3.20 20.35
N VAL A 3 14.16 2.44 20.77
CA VAL A 3 14.95 2.72 21.97
C VAL A 3 16.36 3.06 21.55
N SER A 4 16.85 4.22 21.93
CA SER A 4 18.23 4.65 21.71
C SER A 4 18.97 4.68 23.03
N PHE A 5 20.14 4.06 23.07
CA PHE A 5 21.01 4.10 24.25
C PHE A 5 22.45 4.37 23.83
N TYR A 6 23.19 5.01 24.70
CA TYR A 6 24.61 5.31 24.50
C TYR A 6 25.46 4.39 25.36
N VAL A 7 26.40 3.69 24.74
CA VAL A 7 27.35 2.84 25.45
C VAL A 7 28.69 3.56 25.55
N LYS A 8 29.20 3.77 26.78
CA LYS A 8 30.56 4.28 27.02
C LYS A 8 31.54 3.09 27.07
N GLY A 9 32.38 2.94 26.06
CA GLY A 9 33.42 1.93 26.03
C GLY A 9 33.46 1.10 24.74
N GLN A 10 34.42 0.17 24.63
CA GLN A 10 34.44 -0.82 23.56
C GLN A 10 33.35 -1.85 23.84
N PHE A 11 32.43 -1.99 22.92
CA PHE A 11 31.34 -2.96 23.01
C PHE A 11 31.33 -3.91 21.81
N ASN A 12 30.86 -5.11 22.04
CA ASN A 12 30.66 -6.10 20.98
C ASN A 12 29.17 -6.11 20.60
N GLU A 13 28.88 -5.62 19.40
CA GLU A 13 27.53 -5.49 18.86
C GLU A 13 26.75 -6.83 18.88
N LYS A 14 27.47 -7.94 18.68
CA LYS A 14 26.89 -9.29 18.70
C LYS A 14 26.44 -9.74 20.10
N GLU A 15 27.16 -9.37 21.14
CA GLU A 15 26.80 -9.72 22.54
C GLU A 15 25.54 -8.94 22.99
N ILE A 16 25.45 -7.67 22.61
CA ILE A 16 24.27 -6.85 22.89
C ILE A 16 23.05 -7.41 22.16
N ALA A 17 23.19 -7.72 20.86
CA ALA A 17 22.11 -8.31 20.07
C ALA A 17 21.64 -9.66 20.66
N THR A 18 22.57 -10.50 21.13
CA THR A 18 22.23 -11.78 21.76
C THR A 18 21.51 -11.58 23.08
N GLY A 19 21.94 -10.61 23.89
CA GLY A 19 21.28 -10.27 25.17
C GLY A 19 19.86 -9.77 24.98
N ILE A 20 19.64 -8.89 23.97
CA ILE A 20 18.31 -8.33 23.64
C ILE A 20 17.38 -9.43 23.09
N ASN A 21 17.88 -10.32 22.22
CA ASN A 21 17.12 -11.46 21.72
C ASN A 21 16.75 -12.45 22.85
N GLY A 22 17.63 -12.64 23.85
CA GLY A 22 17.35 -13.45 25.04
C GLY A 22 16.24 -12.89 25.91
N LEU A 23 15.96 -11.59 25.83
CA LEU A 23 14.84 -10.92 26.51
C LEU A 23 13.52 -10.96 25.72
N GLY A 24 13.49 -11.62 24.55
CA GLY A 24 12.29 -11.77 23.72
C GLY A 24 12.05 -10.59 22.76
N TYR A 25 13.02 -9.70 22.57
CA TYR A 25 12.95 -8.62 21.60
C TYR A 25 13.80 -8.97 20.38
N GLU A 26 13.31 -8.62 19.18
CA GLU A 26 14.05 -8.80 17.93
C GLU A 26 14.88 -7.56 17.63
N VAL A 27 16.19 -7.70 17.55
CA VAL A 27 17.09 -6.62 17.12
C VAL A 27 16.98 -6.47 15.61
N ALA A 28 16.28 -5.45 15.15
CA ALA A 28 16.32 -5.07 13.76
C ALA A 28 17.70 -4.44 13.45
N GLU A 29 18.56 -5.17 12.75
CA GLU A 29 19.75 -4.56 12.15
C GLU A 29 19.32 -3.39 11.27
N HIS A 30 19.70 -2.20 11.67
CA HIS A 30 19.58 -1.02 10.83
C HIS A 30 20.60 -1.15 9.68
N LYS A 31 20.31 -2.05 8.72
CA LYS A 31 21.04 -2.06 7.46
C LYS A 31 20.88 -0.68 6.86
N PRO A 32 21.98 0.07 6.62
CA PRO A 32 21.87 1.31 5.87
C PRO A 32 21.10 0.96 4.60
N GLU A 33 20.07 1.72 4.29
CA GLU A 33 19.27 1.56 3.07
C GLU A 33 20.22 1.66 1.87
N SER A 34 20.90 0.53 1.57
CA SER A 34 21.68 0.39 0.37
C SER A 34 20.70 0.57 -0.77
N LEU A 35 20.75 1.74 -1.42
CA LEU A 35 20.37 2.03 -2.81
C LEU A 35 19.41 1.01 -3.47
N LYS A 36 18.40 0.55 -2.75
CA LYS A 36 17.25 -0.05 -3.41
C LYS A 36 16.60 1.09 -4.17
N ARG A 37 16.78 1.09 -5.49
CA ARG A 37 16.04 1.98 -6.41
C ARG A 37 14.61 1.97 -5.92
N LYS A 38 14.16 3.10 -5.38
CA LYS A 38 12.76 3.24 -4.92
C LYS A 38 11.92 2.87 -6.13
N PRO A 39 11.09 1.83 -6.07
CA PRO A 39 10.29 1.45 -7.23
C PRO A 39 9.48 2.67 -7.64
N PHE A 40 9.39 2.91 -8.95
CA PHE A 40 8.84 4.13 -9.56
C PHE A 40 7.41 4.50 -9.09
N LEU A 41 6.68 3.55 -8.47
CA LEU A 41 5.33 3.73 -7.96
C LEU A 41 5.27 3.15 -6.53
N THR A 42 5.78 3.88 -5.54
CA THR A 42 5.80 3.44 -4.14
C THR A 42 4.50 3.75 -3.41
N THR A 43 3.90 4.90 -3.67
CA THR A 43 2.73 5.41 -2.93
C THR A 43 1.43 5.12 -3.68
N HIS A 44 0.34 4.83 -2.96
CA HIS A 44 -0.99 4.63 -3.55
C HIS A 44 -1.45 5.82 -4.39
N LEU A 45 -1.12 7.04 -3.94
CA LEU A 45 -1.40 8.27 -4.70
C LEU A 45 -0.67 8.33 -6.04
N GLN A 46 0.60 7.91 -6.11
CA GLN A 46 1.37 7.89 -7.37
C GLN A 46 0.78 6.88 -8.36
N ARG A 47 0.35 5.70 -7.87
CA ARG A 47 -0.33 4.68 -8.69
C ARG A 47 -1.67 5.17 -9.19
N PHE A 48 -2.45 5.84 -8.34
CA PHE A 48 -3.70 6.48 -8.73
C PHE A 48 -3.48 7.51 -9.84
N TRP A 49 -2.56 8.46 -9.66
CA TRP A 49 -2.26 9.50 -10.66
C TRP A 49 -1.74 8.92 -11.98
N PHE A 50 -1.05 7.78 -11.93
CA PHE A 50 -0.63 7.07 -13.14
C PHE A 50 -1.82 6.41 -13.86
N CYS A 51 -2.70 5.72 -13.12
CA CYS A 51 -3.84 5.00 -13.70
C CYS A 51 -4.98 5.93 -14.12
N PHE A 52 -5.17 7.03 -13.41
CA PHE A 52 -6.29 7.95 -13.59
C PHE A 52 -6.48 8.47 -15.04
N PRO A 53 -5.45 8.99 -15.72
CA PRO A 53 -5.63 9.51 -17.10
C PRO A 53 -6.08 8.43 -18.08
N PHE A 54 -5.55 7.22 -17.98
CA PHE A 54 -5.97 6.10 -18.84
C PHE A 54 -7.43 5.71 -18.59
N THR A 55 -7.81 5.62 -17.32
CA THR A 55 -9.18 5.26 -16.93
C THR A 55 -10.16 6.38 -17.29
N ALA A 56 -9.78 7.65 -17.11
CA ALA A 56 -10.61 8.79 -17.49
C ALA A 56 -10.88 8.82 -19.00
N VAL A 57 -9.85 8.56 -19.81
CA VAL A 57 -10.01 8.44 -21.27
C VAL A 57 -10.92 7.28 -21.64
N LEU A 58 -10.76 6.11 -20.99
CA LEU A 58 -11.65 4.96 -21.21
C LEU A 58 -13.10 5.26 -20.83
N MET A 59 -13.34 6.01 -19.75
CA MET A 59 -14.71 6.38 -19.35
C MET A 59 -15.33 7.46 -20.24
N LEU A 60 -14.53 8.21 -20.98
CA LEU A 60 -15.02 9.32 -21.82
C LEU A 60 -15.98 8.85 -22.90
N HIS A 61 -15.81 7.63 -23.45
CA HIS A 61 -16.71 7.08 -24.46
C HIS A 61 -18.10 6.72 -23.92
N MET A 62 -18.23 6.58 -22.58
CA MET A 62 -19.49 6.23 -21.92
C MET A 62 -20.42 7.45 -21.77
N ILE A 63 -19.91 8.67 -22.02
CA ILE A 63 -20.69 9.91 -21.91
C ILE A 63 -21.59 10.05 -23.13
N PRO A 64 -22.93 10.10 -22.99
CA PRO A 64 -23.86 10.31 -24.08
C PRO A 64 -23.55 11.64 -24.79
N GLY A 65 -23.33 11.61 -26.11
CA GLY A 65 -23.02 12.81 -26.91
C GLY A 65 -21.54 12.97 -27.28
N ILE A 66 -20.62 12.22 -26.71
CA ILE A 66 -19.20 12.21 -27.09
C ILE A 66 -18.91 10.94 -27.90
N HIS A 67 -19.01 11.02 -29.22
CA HIS A 67 -18.71 9.91 -30.12
C HIS A 67 -17.25 9.97 -30.60
N ILE A 68 -16.33 9.50 -29.79
CA ILE A 68 -14.91 9.36 -30.17
C ILE A 68 -14.74 8.02 -30.88
N HIS A 69 -14.83 8.05 -32.22
CA HIS A 69 -14.86 6.83 -33.04
C HIS A 69 -13.66 5.88 -32.84
N TRP A 70 -12.46 6.43 -32.65
CA TRP A 70 -11.27 5.59 -32.41
C TRP A 70 -11.26 4.93 -31.01
N LEU A 71 -11.92 5.52 -30.01
CA LEU A 71 -12.01 4.97 -28.66
C LEU A 71 -13.01 3.79 -28.57
N MET A 72 -13.91 3.67 -29.57
CA MET A 72 -14.79 2.49 -29.70
C MET A 72 -14.04 1.26 -30.23
N ASN A 73 -12.81 1.43 -30.71
CA ASN A 73 -12.00 0.31 -31.15
C ASN A 73 -11.48 -0.49 -29.93
N HIS A 74 -11.87 -1.78 -29.87
CA HIS A 74 -11.49 -2.68 -28.77
C HIS A 74 -9.97 -2.82 -28.59
N TRP A 75 -9.18 -2.70 -29.64
CA TRP A 75 -7.72 -2.72 -29.56
C TRP A 75 -7.14 -1.47 -28.88
N VAL A 76 -7.76 -0.32 -29.06
CA VAL A 76 -7.37 0.93 -28.38
C VAL A 76 -7.71 0.84 -26.89
N GLN A 77 -8.90 0.34 -26.56
CA GLN A 77 -9.30 0.13 -25.17
C GLN A 77 -8.38 -0.88 -24.48
N LEU A 78 -8.02 -1.99 -25.14
CA LEU A 78 -7.05 -2.94 -24.64
C LEU A 78 -5.70 -2.25 -24.39
N ALA A 79 -5.18 -1.48 -25.35
CA ALA A 79 -3.89 -0.79 -25.20
C ALA A 79 -3.87 0.20 -24.03
N LEU A 80 -4.97 0.91 -23.78
CA LEU A 80 -5.12 1.83 -22.64
C LEU A 80 -5.28 1.10 -21.31
N THR A 81 -5.89 -0.09 -21.31
CA THR A 81 -6.12 -0.87 -20.11
C THR A 81 -4.88 -1.62 -19.64
N ILE A 82 -4.02 -2.07 -20.56
CA ILE A 82 -2.80 -2.85 -20.24
C ILE A 82 -1.92 -2.15 -19.16
N PRO A 83 -1.52 -0.87 -19.29
CA PRO A 83 -0.67 -0.24 -18.29
C PRO A 83 -1.35 -0.16 -16.91
N VAL A 84 -2.65 0.12 -16.87
CA VAL A 84 -3.44 0.14 -15.63
C VAL A 84 -3.50 -1.25 -15.01
N TYR A 85 -3.78 -2.26 -15.81
CA TYR A 85 -3.86 -3.66 -15.39
C TYR A 85 -2.53 -4.18 -14.86
N LEU A 86 -1.41 -3.88 -15.52
CA LEU A 86 -0.07 -4.32 -15.07
C LEU A 86 0.31 -3.68 -13.73
N VAL A 87 0.02 -2.39 -13.54
CA VAL A 87 0.27 -1.70 -12.26
C VAL A 87 -0.63 -2.27 -11.16
N GLY A 88 -1.91 -2.49 -11.45
CA GLY A 88 -2.88 -3.07 -10.53
C GLY A 88 -2.51 -4.49 -10.11
N MET A 89 -2.24 -5.37 -11.08
CA MET A 89 -1.85 -6.76 -10.80
C MET A 89 -0.47 -6.87 -10.18
N GLY A 90 0.44 -5.95 -10.48
CA GLY A 90 1.74 -5.86 -9.80
C GLY A 90 1.62 -5.63 -8.30
N PHE A 91 0.56 -4.96 -7.86
CA PHE A 91 0.28 -4.69 -6.44
C PHE A 91 -0.77 -5.66 -5.86
N PHE A 92 -2.00 -5.62 -6.37
CA PHE A 92 -3.11 -6.43 -5.85
C PHE A 92 -2.91 -7.92 -6.11
N GLY A 93 -2.41 -8.32 -7.27
CA GLY A 93 -2.18 -9.71 -7.61
C GLY A 93 -1.12 -10.38 -6.72
N LYS A 94 0.00 -9.68 -6.45
CA LYS A 94 1.03 -10.19 -5.52
C LYS A 94 0.50 -10.32 -4.10
N SER A 95 -0.27 -9.33 -3.64
CA SER A 95 -0.89 -9.35 -2.32
C SER A 95 -1.94 -10.45 -2.21
N ALA A 96 -2.79 -10.60 -3.23
CA ALA A 96 -3.79 -11.65 -3.32
C ALA A 96 -3.16 -13.06 -3.29
N TRP A 97 -2.13 -13.29 -4.08
CA TRP A 97 -1.42 -14.56 -4.11
C TRP A 97 -0.84 -14.95 -2.75
N LYS A 98 -0.17 -13.99 -2.10
CA LYS A 98 0.38 -14.20 -0.75
C LYS A 98 -0.72 -14.49 0.28
N SER A 99 -1.84 -13.79 0.19
CA SER A 99 -2.99 -13.92 1.09
C SER A 99 -3.67 -15.29 0.94
N ILE A 100 -3.89 -15.74 -0.28
CA ILE A 100 -4.45 -17.07 -0.57
C ILE A 100 -3.52 -18.18 -0.05
N ARG A 101 -2.22 -18.04 -0.30
CA ARG A 101 -1.24 -19.02 0.15
C ARG A 101 -1.17 -19.15 1.67
N ASN A 102 -1.43 -18.07 2.39
CA ASN A 102 -1.45 -18.05 3.85
C ASN A 102 -2.82 -18.47 4.44
N GLY A 103 -3.80 -18.84 3.61
CA GLY A 103 -5.13 -19.25 4.04
C GLY A 103 -6.00 -18.12 4.60
N MET A 104 -5.59 -16.86 4.45
CA MET A 104 -6.32 -15.67 4.92
C MET A 104 -6.63 -14.75 3.74
N PRO A 105 -7.68 -15.03 2.95
CA PRO A 105 -8.07 -14.19 1.84
C PRO A 105 -8.47 -12.79 2.35
N ASN A 106 -8.00 -11.76 1.64
CA ASN A 106 -8.27 -10.35 1.95
C ASN A 106 -8.94 -9.64 0.78
N MET A 107 -9.29 -8.36 0.96
CA MET A 107 -9.94 -7.54 -0.07
C MET A 107 -9.14 -7.51 -1.40
N ASN A 108 -7.80 -7.60 -1.35
CA ASN A 108 -6.98 -7.61 -2.57
C ASN A 108 -7.22 -8.83 -3.45
N VAL A 109 -7.64 -9.98 -2.87
CA VAL A 109 -8.03 -11.18 -3.61
C VAL A 109 -9.27 -10.91 -4.45
N LEU A 110 -10.26 -10.26 -3.86
CA LEU A 110 -11.51 -9.93 -4.54
C LEU A 110 -11.27 -8.94 -5.70
N ILE A 111 -10.45 -7.92 -5.46
CA ILE A 111 -10.06 -6.95 -6.47
C ILE A 111 -9.32 -7.61 -7.63
N ALA A 112 -8.34 -8.48 -7.31
CA ALA A 112 -7.56 -9.18 -8.31
C ALA A 112 -8.44 -10.11 -9.16
N ILE A 113 -9.36 -10.84 -8.55
CA ILE A 113 -10.29 -11.72 -9.28
C ILE A 113 -11.24 -10.90 -10.14
N GLY A 114 -11.88 -9.87 -9.58
CA GLY A 114 -12.86 -9.04 -10.30
C GLY A 114 -12.25 -8.31 -11.51
N SER A 115 -11.09 -7.65 -11.31
CA SER A 115 -10.40 -6.95 -12.41
C SER A 115 -9.86 -7.92 -13.47
N THR A 116 -9.36 -9.10 -13.06
CA THR A 116 -8.88 -10.12 -13.99
C THR A 116 -10.05 -10.72 -14.78
N ALA A 117 -11.17 -11.01 -14.14
CA ALA A 117 -12.35 -11.54 -14.81
C ALA A 117 -12.86 -10.57 -15.87
N ALA A 118 -12.99 -9.27 -15.55
CA ALA A 118 -13.40 -8.25 -16.50
C ALA A 118 -12.40 -8.12 -17.68
N PHE A 119 -11.09 -8.13 -17.38
CA PHE A 119 -10.05 -8.04 -18.40
C PHE A 119 -10.04 -9.26 -19.34
N VAL A 120 -10.06 -10.48 -18.79
CA VAL A 120 -10.05 -11.73 -19.56
C VAL A 120 -11.33 -11.87 -20.39
N TYR A 121 -12.46 -11.51 -19.83
CA TYR A 121 -13.74 -11.54 -20.53
C TYR A 121 -13.75 -10.60 -21.75
N SER A 122 -13.22 -9.38 -21.57
CA SER A 122 -13.09 -8.41 -22.68
C SER A 122 -12.06 -8.85 -23.72
N LEU A 123 -10.96 -9.47 -23.29
CA LEU A 123 -9.95 -10.01 -24.18
C LEU A 123 -10.53 -11.16 -25.02
N TYR A 124 -11.30 -12.05 -24.42
CA TYR A 124 -12.01 -13.11 -25.14
C TYR A 124 -12.94 -12.55 -26.23
N GLY A 125 -13.76 -11.54 -25.88
CA GLY A 125 -14.64 -10.87 -26.84
C GLY A 125 -13.88 -10.21 -27.99
N SER A 126 -12.72 -9.60 -27.70
CA SER A 126 -11.87 -8.98 -28.72
C SER A 126 -11.26 -9.99 -29.69
N LEU A 127 -10.90 -11.19 -29.21
CA LEU A 127 -10.31 -12.27 -30.01
C LEU A 127 -11.36 -13.02 -30.85
N THR A 128 -12.59 -13.13 -30.34
CA THR A 128 -13.68 -13.86 -31.03
C THR A 128 -14.48 -12.98 -32.01
N GLY A 129 -14.11 -11.71 -32.14
CA GLY A 129 -14.82 -10.76 -33.01
C GLY A 129 -16.18 -10.30 -32.46
N GLN A 130 -16.50 -10.63 -31.22
CA GLN A 130 -17.72 -10.24 -30.51
C GLN A 130 -17.51 -9.07 -29.54
N ALA A 131 -16.54 -8.21 -29.84
CA ALA A 131 -16.15 -7.11 -28.97
C ALA A 131 -17.33 -6.25 -28.49
N ALA A 132 -18.33 -6.00 -29.32
CA ALA A 132 -19.48 -5.18 -28.98
C ALA A 132 -20.30 -5.70 -27.77
N GLN A 133 -20.25 -6.99 -27.48
CA GLN A 133 -20.98 -7.60 -26.35
C GLN A 133 -20.10 -7.83 -25.12
N TYR A 134 -18.77 -7.78 -25.26
CA TYR A 134 -17.80 -8.19 -24.25
C TYR A 134 -16.81 -7.10 -23.87
N MET A 135 -17.12 -5.82 -24.18
CA MET A 135 -16.25 -4.70 -23.83
C MET A 135 -16.44 -4.25 -22.37
N PHE A 136 -15.57 -4.74 -21.47
CA PHE A 136 -15.52 -4.37 -20.05
C PHE A 136 -14.09 -3.93 -19.65
N TYR A 137 -13.30 -3.42 -20.59
CA TYR A 137 -11.95 -2.94 -20.32
C TYR A 137 -11.94 -1.76 -19.36
N GLU A 138 -12.90 -0.83 -19.54
CA GLU A 138 -13.10 0.31 -18.66
C GLU A 138 -13.46 -0.13 -17.24
N THR A 139 -14.24 -1.23 -17.09
CA THR A 139 -14.59 -1.79 -15.77
C THR A 139 -13.36 -2.29 -15.05
N ALA A 140 -12.49 -3.05 -15.72
CA ALA A 140 -11.24 -3.53 -15.13
C ALA A 140 -10.33 -2.37 -14.70
N ALA A 141 -10.16 -1.35 -15.55
CA ALA A 141 -9.36 -0.17 -15.26
C ALA A 141 -9.95 0.67 -14.11
N THR A 142 -11.27 0.83 -14.09
CA THR A 142 -11.99 1.60 -13.07
C THR A 142 -11.88 0.95 -11.70
N ILE A 143 -12.07 -0.37 -11.59
CA ILE A 143 -11.90 -1.11 -10.33
C ILE A 143 -10.51 -0.84 -9.75
N ILE A 144 -9.45 -1.01 -10.55
CA ILE A 144 -8.06 -0.82 -10.11
C ILE A 144 -7.82 0.62 -9.66
N THR A 145 -8.26 1.59 -10.46
CA THR A 145 -8.01 3.02 -10.20
C THR A 145 -8.75 3.51 -8.97
N LEU A 146 -10.03 3.14 -8.81
CA LEU A 146 -10.83 3.53 -7.64
C LEU A 146 -10.30 2.88 -6.35
N VAL A 147 -9.80 1.65 -6.42
CA VAL A 147 -9.23 1.02 -5.23
C VAL A 147 -7.90 1.68 -4.84
N PHE A 148 -7.07 2.11 -5.77
CA PHE A 148 -5.90 2.92 -5.42
C PHE A 148 -6.27 4.25 -4.76
N LEU A 149 -7.34 4.89 -5.21
CA LEU A 149 -7.89 6.08 -4.54
C LEU A 149 -8.39 5.75 -3.13
N GLY A 150 -9.15 4.67 -2.98
CA GLY A 150 -9.64 4.21 -1.68
C GLY A 150 -8.52 3.95 -0.68
N ASN A 151 -7.51 3.21 -1.08
CA ASN A 151 -6.33 2.94 -0.23
C ASN A 151 -5.57 4.22 0.13
N PHE A 152 -5.47 5.18 -0.80
CA PHE A 152 -4.88 6.49 -0.48
C PHE A 152 -5.69 7.25 0.57
N LEU A 153 -7.02 7.27 0.46
CA LEU A 153 -7.89 7.93 1.44
C LEU A 153 -7.83 7.24 2.81
N GLU A 154 -7.73 5.92 2.82
CA GLU A 154 -7.53 5.13 4.03
C GLU A 154 -6.21 5.50 4.73
N ASP A 155 -5.09 5.48 4.00
CA ASP A 155 -3.77 5.88 4.51
C ASP A 155 -3.78 7.32 5.07
N ALA A 156 -4.42 8.25 4.36
CA ALA A 156 -4.55 9.65 4.79
C ALA A 156 -5.38 9.77 6.08
N SER A 157 -6.45 9.01 6.19
CA SER A 157 -7.31 8.97 7.38
C SER A 157 -6.58 8.42 8.60
N ILE A 158 -5.88 7.30 8.43
CA ILE A 158 -5.06 6.68 9.49
C ILE A 158 -3.97 7.65 9.96
N ALA A 159 -3.25 8.28 9.02
CA ALA A 159 -2.19 9.24 9.34
C ALA A 159 -2.73 10.46 10.11
N SER A 160 -3.93 10.94 9.78
CA SER A 160 -4.59 12.04 10.49
C SER A 160 -4.93 11.63 11.92
N THR A 161 -5.57 10.48 12.11
CA THR A 161 -5.93 9.94 13.43
C THR A 161 -4.70 9.74 14.32
N GLN A 162 -3.61 9.18 13.78
CA GLN A 162 -2.37 8.99 14.51
C GLN A 162 -1.73 10.31 14.96
N ARG A 163 -1.80 11.37 14.14
CA ARG A 163 -1.31 12.70 14.51
C ARG A 163 -2.09 13.27 15.68
N GLU A 164 -3.41 13.15 15.70
CA GLU A 164 -4.25 13.61 16.81
C GLU A 164 -3.97 12.83 18.09
N LEU A 165 -3.87 11.50 18.02
CA LEU A 165 -3.49 10.66 19.16
C LEU A 165 -2.11 11.05 19.72
N ASN A 166 -1.12 11.26 18.85
CA ASN A 166 0.22 11.69 19.29
C ASN A 166 0.22 13.09 19.95
N LYS A 167 -0.67 14.01 19.52
CA LYS A 167 -0.83 15.30 20.19
C LYS A 167 -1.39 15.11 21.60
N LEU A 168 -2.40 14.24 21.76
CA LEU A 168 -3.00 13.95 23.06
C LEU A 168 -1.99 13.31 24.01
N VAL A 169 -1.22 12.33 23.56
CA VAL A 169 -0.16 11.69 24.35
C VAL A 169 0.92 12.70 24.78
N LYS A 170 1.35 13.60 23.87
CA LYS A 170 2.33 14.63 24.22
C LYS A 170 1.76 15.71 25.15
N SER A 171 0.45 15.94 25.13
CA SER A 171 -0.20 16.92 26.03
C SER A 171 -0.38 16.37 27.46
N GLN A 172 -0.36 15.07 27.65
CA GLN A 172 -0.34 14.47 28.98
C GLN A 172 1.07 14.61 29.55
N LYS A 173 1.26 15.61 30.41
CA LYS A 173 2.44 15.70 31.27
C LYS A 173 2.36 14.55 32.26
N VAL A 174 3.06 13.46 31.99
CA VAL A 174 3.28 12.43 32.98
C VAL A 174 4.26 13.01 34.00
N MET A 175 3.74 13.45 35.12
CA MET A 175 4.56 13.81 36.29
C MET A 175 5.05 12.49 36.88
N ALA A 176 6.30 12.15 36.64
CA ALA A 176 6.96 11.08 37.36
C ALA A 176 7.64 11.66 38.56
N ASN A 177 7.25 11.21 39.73
CA ASN A 177 8.01 11.50 40.96
C ASN A 177 9.28 10.65 40.95
N MET A 178 10.44 11.28 40.91
CA MET A 178 11.71 10.60 41.02
C MET A 178 11.95 10.34 42.50
N ILE A 179 11.93 9.08 42.91
CA ILE A 179 12.34 8.69 44.27
C ILE A 179 13.86 8.65 44.26
N ALA A 180 14.48 9.58 44.96
CA ALA A 180 15.92 9.55 45.23
C ALA A 180 16.17 8.89 46.59
N PHE A 181 17.08 7.92 46.62
CA PHE A 181 17.56 7.32 47.87
C PHE A 181 18.83 8.06 48.32
N ASP A 182 18.86 8.48 49.56
CA ASP A 182 20.05 9.03 50.18
C ASP A 182 20.99 7.89 50.62
N ASP A 183 22.24 8.21 50.94
CA ASP A 183 23.26 7.24 51.40
C ASP A 183 22.81 6.41 52.64
N GLU A 184 21.80 6.89 53.34
CA GLU A 184 21.13 6.18 54.44
C GLU A 184 19.91 5.34 54.00
N HIS A 185 19.65 5.12 52.71
CA HIS A 185 18.50 4.37 52.15
C HIS A 185 17.12 4.92 52.57
N LYS A 186 17.01 6.21 52.86
CA LYS A 186 15.72 6.86 53.11
C LYS A 186 15.14 7.42 51.83
N GLU A 187 13.84 7.18 51.62
CA GLU A 187 13.11 7.70 50.47
C GLU A 187 12.81 9.18 50.64
N HIS A 188 13.23 10.00 49.66
CA HIS A 188 12.82 11.40 49.51
C HIS A 188 11.92 11.52 48.30
N VAL A 189 10.69 12.04 48.48
CA VAL A 189 9.67 12.29 47.45
C VAL A 189 9.69 13.76 47.01
#